data_11ed074695faf77c03c88a9f4fe83e6b
#
_entry.id   11ed074695faf77c03c88a9f4fe83e6b
#
_cell.length_a   1.000
_cell.length_b   1.000
_cell.length_c   1.000
_cell.angle_alpha   90.00
_cell.angle_beta   90.00
_cell.angle_gamma   90.00
#
_symmetry.space_group_name_H-M   'P 1'
#
loop_
_entity.id
_entity.type
_entity.pdbx_description
1 polymer ?
#
loop_
_entity_poly.entity_id
_entity_poly.type
_entity_poly.pdbx_seq_one_letter_code
_entity_poly.pdbx_strand_id
1 'polypeptide(L)' 'MTWNYRLAKNKDGFYGIVEVYYDKQGEVTGWTQDFIDPNHWEDKEDVKYTLQKMLEAFDKPLFEEIIR' A
#
# COMPACT_ATOMS: atom_id res chain seq x y z
N MET A 1 -0.71 -10.92 -12.52
CA MET A 1 -0.57 -9.60 -11.86
C MET A 1 -0.57 -9.78 -10.35
N THR A 2 0.36 -9.16 -9.68
CA THR A 2 0.44 -9.20 -8.22
C THR A 2 0.41 -7.77 -7.66
N TRP A 3 0.22 -7.67 -6.36
CA TRP A 3 0.24 -6.37 -5.69
C TRP A 3 0.71 -6.55 -4.25
N ASN A 4 1.16 -5.47 -3.65
CA ASN A 4 1.47 -5.45 -2.22
C ASN A 4 1.22 -4.07 -1.66
N TYR A 5 1.26 -3.98 -0.35
CA TYR A 5 1.23 -2.69 0.34
C TYR A 5 2.65 -2.13 0.42
N ARG A 6 2.77 -0.84 0.21
CA ARG A 6 4.06 -0.15 0.31
C ARG A 6 3.86 1.16 1.07
N LEU A 7 4.88 1.53 1.84
CA LEU A 7 4.93 2.85 2.45
C LEU A 7 5.27 3.86 1.34
N ALA A 8 4.54 4.97 1.29
CA ALA A 8 4.76 6.01 0.30
C ALA A 8 4.61 7.39 0.95
N LYS A 9 5.04 8.40 0.23
CA LYS A 9 4.97 9.79 0.67
C LYS A 9 4.09 10.56 -0.30
N ASN A 10 3.21 11.42 0.20
CA ASN A 10 2.40 12.25 -0.68
C ASN A 10 3.10 13.59 -0.95
N LYS A 11 2.48 14.40 -1.81
CA LYS A 11 3.05 15.69 -2.21
C LYS A 11 3.19 16.68 -1.05
N ASP A 12 2.42 16.48 0.01
CA ASP A 12 2.45 17.35 1.20
C ASP A 12 3.47 16.88 2.25
N GLY A 13 4.16 15.78 1.97
CA GLY A 13 5.20 15.27 2.85
C GLY A 13 4.72 14.29 3.91
N PHE A 14 3.46 13.84 3.85
CA PHE A 14 2.93 12.85 4.78
C PHE A 14 3.18 11.44 4.29
N TYR A 15 3.46 10.53 5.21
CA TYR A 15 3.64 9.11 4.91
C TYR A 15 2.35 8.34 5.09
N GLY A 16 2.14 7.31 4.28
CA GLY A 16 0.99 6.44 4.39
C GLY A 16 1.18 5.18 3.56
N ILE A 17 0.17 4.33 3.55
CA ILE A 17 0.22 3.04 2.87
C ILE A 17 -0.58 3.12 1.58
N VAL A 18 0.00 2.60 0.50
CA VAL A 18 -0.66 2.48 -0.80
C VAL A 18 -0.58 1.04 -1.28
N GLU A 19 -1.43 0.67 -2.23
CA GLU A 19 -1.29 -0.57 -2.97
C GLU A 19 -0.48 -0.29 -4.22
N VAL A 20 0.52 -1.14 -4.49
CA VAL A 20 1.34 -1.05 -5.69
C VAL A 20 1.14 -2.33 -6.49
N TYR A 21 0.90 -2.20 -7.78
CA TYR A 21 0.58 -3.30 -8.69
C TYR A 21 1.78 -3.60 -9.58
N TYR A 22 2.02 -4.90 -9.82
CA TYR A 22 3.18 -5.37 -10.58
C TYR A 22 2.72 -6.31 -11.70
N ASP A 23 3.44 -6.31 -12.80
CA ASP A 23 3.23 -7.27 -13.89
C ASP A 23 3.98 -8.58 -13.62
N LYS A 24 3.98 -9.48 -14.62
CA LYS A 24 4.61 -10.80 -14.49
C LYS A 24 6.13 -10.72 -14.31
N GLN A 25 6.74 -9.65 -14.76
CA GLN A 25 8.18 -9.42 -14.65
C GLN A 25 8.56 -8.70 -13.36
N GLY A 26 7.57 -8.37 -12.53
CA GLY A 26 7.82 -7.64 -11.29
C GLY A 26 7.95 -6.13 -11.45
N GLU A 27 7.62 -5.62 -12.64
CA GLU A 27 7.65 -4.18 -12.90
C GLU A 27 6.37 -3.51 -12.40
N VAL A 28 6.50 -2.31 -11.86
CA VAL A 28 5.36 -1.54 -11.38
C VAL A 28 4.48 -1.11 -12.55
N THR A 29 3.20 -1.44 -12.51
CA THR A 29 2.23 -1.03 -13.52
C THR A 29 1.27 0.04 -13.01
N GLY A 30 1.19 0.24 -11.71
CA GLY A 30 0.31 1.27 -11.15
C GLY A 30 0.32 1.22 -9.63
N TRP A 31 -0.38 2.19 -9.04
CA TRP A 31 -0.54 2.27 -7.59
C TRP A 31 -1.80 3.06 -7.27
N THR A 32 -2.30 2.95 -6.03
CA THR A 32 -3.43 3.75 -5.58
C THR A 32 -2.99 5.21 -5.40
N GLN A 33 -3.86 6.14 -5.77
CA GLN A 33 -3.51 7.57 -5.73
C GLN A 33 -3.68 8.19 -4.35
N ASP A 34 -4.38 7.51 -3.45
CA ASP A 34 -4.60 7.97 -2.09
C ASP A 34 -4.15 6.90 -1.11
N PHE A 35 -3.91 7.30 0.13
CA PHE A 35 -3.57 6.34 1.18
C PHE A 35 -4.75 5.39 1.43
N ILE A 36 -4.43 4.14 1.70
CA ILE A 36 -5.45 3.12 1.96
C ILE A 36 -6.06 3.35 3.33
N ASP A 37 -7.40 3.31 3.38
CA ASP A 37 -8.17 3.38 4.61
C ASP A 37 -8.54 1.96 5.02
N PRO A 38 -8.06 1.45 6.15
CA PRO A 38 -8.38 0.08 6.58
C PRO A 38 -9.72 -0.07 7.28
N ASN A 39 -10.55 0.96 7.27
CA ASN A 39 -11.86 0.92 7.93
C ASN A 39 -12.93 0.33 7.03
N HIS A 40 -14.13 0.13 7.60
CA HIS A 40 -15.34 -0.33 6.89
C HIS A 40 -15.34 -1.79 6.45
N TRP A 41 -14.69 -2.64 7.23
CA TRP A 41 -14.75 -4.08 7.03
C TRP A 41 -15.88 -4.67 7.88
N GLU A 42 -16.55 -5.69 7.36
CA GLU A 42 -17.64 -6.36 8.08
C GLU A 42 -17.13 -7.33 9.13
N ASP A 43 -15.96 -7.92 8.91
CA ASP A 43 -15.37 -8.92 9.80
C ASP A 43 -14.11 -8.35 10.43
N LYS A 44 -14.05 -8.41 11.76
CA LYS A 44 -12.88 -7.91 12.49
C LYS A 44 -11.60 -8.65 12.16
N GLU A 45 -11.69 -9.93 11.79
CA GLU A 45 -10.50 -10.70 11.40
C GLU A 45 -9.93 -10.20 10.07
N ASP A 46 -10.79 -9.72 9.18
CA ASP A 46 -10.34 -9.12 7.92
C ASP A 46 -9.57 -7.82 8.18
N VAL A 47 -10.04 -7.01 9.12
CA VAL A 47 -9.32 -5.78 9.52
C VAL A 47 -7.95 -6.14 10.07
N LYS A 48 -7.90 -7.12 10.96
CA LYS A 48 -6.63 -7.56 11.57
C LYS A 48 -5.66 -8.05 10.50
N TYR A 49 -6.13 -8.90 9.59
CA TYR A 49 -5.31 -9.43 8.50
C TYR A 49 -4.75 -8.29 7.63
N THR A 50 -5.63 -7.36 7.27
CA THR A 50 -5.23 -6.21 6.43
C THR A 50 -4.18 -5.36 7.13
N LEU A 51 -4.36 -5.09 8.42
CA LEU A 51 -3.39 -4.30 9.18
C LEU A 51 -2.04 -5.02 9.29
N GLN A 52 -2.06 -6.35 9.44
CA GLN A 52 -0.83 -7.13 9.44
C GLN A 52 -0.10 -7.05 8.11
N LYS A 53 -0.85 -7.10 7.00
CA LYS A 53 -0.27 -6.96 5.67
C LYS A 53 0.28 -5.55 5.43
N MET A 54 -0.40 -4.54 5.93
CA MET A 54 0.09 -3.17 5.85
C MET A 54 1.37 -2.98 6.65
N LEU A 55 1.46 -3.63 7.81
CA LEU A 55 2.67 -3.54 8.63
C LEU A 55 3.88 -4.11 7.91
N GLU A 56 3.70 -5.14 7.07
CA GLU A 56 4.78 -5.74 6.28
C GLU A 56 5.36 -4.75 5.27
N ALA A 57 4.62 -3.67 4.93
CA ALA A 57 5.12 -2.65 4.01
C ALA A 57 6.39 -1.97 4.55
N PHE A 58 6.55 -1.94 5.88
CA PHE A 58 7.73 -1.32 6.51
C PHE A 58 8.99 -2.16 6.33
N ASP A 59 8.86 -3.43 5.95
CA ASP A 59 10.00 -4.31 5.66
C ASP A 59 10.54 -4.10 4.25
N LYS A 60 9.87 -3.29 3.44
CA LYS A 60 10.23 -3.00 2.06
C LYS A 60 10.73 -1.55 1.96
N PRO A 61 11.53 -1.24 0.91
CA PRO A 61 11.96 0.14 0.68
C PRO A 61 10.76 1.07 0.48
N LEU A 62 10.95 2.35 0.82
CA LEU A 62 9.95 3.36 0.53
C LEU A 62 9.64 3.35 -0.98
N PHE A 63 8.35 3.39 -1.32
CA PHE A 63 7.94 3.49 -2.71
C PHE A 63 8.36 4.86 -3.23
N GLU A 64 9.14 4.88 -4.31
CA GLU A 64 9.83 6.10 -4.75
C GLU A 64 8.91 7.15 -5.36
N GLU A 65 7.75 6.74 -5.88
CA GLU A 65 6.82 7.68 -6.48
C GLU A 65 6.12 8.51 -5.39
N ILE A 66 5.92 9.79 -5.67
CA ILE A 66 5.16 10.65 -4.77
C ILE A 66 3.71 10.61 -5.20
N ILE A 67 2.83 10.20 -4.29
CA ILE A 67 1.39 10.13 -4.56
C ILE A 67 0.74 11.49 -4.26
N ARG A 68 -0.54 11.57 -4.54
CA ARG A 68 -1.32 12.81 -4.31
C ARG A 68 -1.34 13.25 -2.86
#